data_8d267e528e2fe15e9bc18b4d1b2def33
#
_entry.id   8d267e528e2fe15e9bc18b4d1b2def33
#
_cell.length_a   1.000
_cell.length_b   1.000
_cell.length_c   1.000
_cell.angle_alpha   90.00
_cell.angle_beta   90.00
_cell.angle_gamma   90.00
#
_symmetry.space_group_name_H-M   'P 1'
#
loop_
_entity.id
_entity.type
_entity.pdbx_description
1 polymer ?
#
loop_
_entity_poly.entity_id
_entity_poly.type
_entity_poly.pdbx_seq_one_letter_code
_entity_poly.pdbx_strand_id
1 'polypeptide(L)'
;MSNTVESLLTHYESGRLRRRDFVALLTALAAAPQAVRAQPAAALKAATLNHASLIVSDLDRSVAFYQRTFGLGVKSTQQGGVNLAVGDAFLGIYQGGANAMPHINHICFGIPSFDPAATVAALEAQGLPAESRPRDGVTQVYTADPDNLRVQLQDVSFCGGVGPLGNECRA
;
A
#
# COMPACT_ATOMS: atom_id res chain seq x y z
N MET A 1 -24.13 6.25 -13.38
CA MET A 1 -25.08 7.13 -12.64
C MET A 1 -25.09 8.56 -13.16
N SER A 2 -23.97 9.15 -13.54
CA SER A 2 -23.91 10.51 -14.13
C SER A 2 -24.88 10.70 -15.31
N ASN A 3 -24.83 9.84 -16.31
CA ASN A 3 -25.68 9.97 -17.52
C ASN A 3 -27.21 9.87 -17.25
N THR A 4 -27.61 9.15 -16.19
CA THR A 4 -29.03 8.99 -15.86
C THR A 4 -29.61 10.25 -15.20
N VAL A 5 -28.84 10.87 -14.30
CA VAL A 5 -29.24 12.12 -13.64
C VAL A 5 -29.29 13.27 -14.64
N GLU A 6 -28.29 13.37 -15.50
CA GLU A 6 -28.26 14.39 -16.59
C GLU A 6 -29.44 14.25 -17.56
N SER A 7 -29.78 12.99 -17.92
CA SER A 7 -30.95 12.74 -18.77
C SER A 7 -32.26 13.16 -18.09
N LEU A 8 -32.44 12.87 -16.81
CA LEU A 8 -33.60 13.30 -16.03
C LEU A 8 -33.69 14.82 -15.93
N LEU A 9 -32.56 15.49 -15.72
CA LEU A 9 -32.49 16.95 -15.67
C LEU A 9 -32.91 17.58 -17.02
N THR A 10 -32.36 17.09 -18.11
CA THR A 10 -32.70 17.53 -19.48
C THR A 10 -34.18 17.38 -19.78
N HIS A 11 -34.81 16.25 -19.36
CA HIS A 11 -36.25 16.05 -19.54
C HIS A 11 -37.09 17.00 -18.68
N TYR A 12 -36.64 17.31 -17.48
CA TYR A 12 -37.29 18.28 -16.61
C TYR A 12 -37.19 19.70 -17.16
N GLU A 13 -36.01 20.16 -17.54
CA GLU A 13 -35.74 21.48 -18.08
C GLU A 13 -36.49 21.72 -19.43
N SER A 14 -36.63 20.68 -20.25
CA SER A 14 -37.40 20.73 -21.48
C SER A 14 -38.93 20.64 -21.30
N GLY A 15 -39.42 20.61 -20.05
CA GLY A 15 -40.83 20.54 -19.73
C GLY A 15 -41.51 19.18 -20.02
N ARG A 16 -40.70 18.17 -20.37
CA ARG A 16 -41.19 16.81 -20.66
C ARG A 16 -41.48 16.00 -19.38
N LEU A 17 -40.95 16.47 -18.22
CA LEU A 17 -41.12 15.82 -16.93
C LEU A 17 -41.69 16.86 -15.94
N ARG A 18 -42.79 16.49 -15.24
CA ARG A 18 -43.37 17.35 -14.22
C ARG A 18 -42.48 17.31 -12.97
N ARG A 19 -42.46 18.41 -12.20
CA ARG A 19 -41.66 18.54 -10.97
C ARG A 19 -41.85 17.36 -10.01
N ARG A 20 -43.10 16.90 -9.78
CA ARG A 20 -43.40 15.79 -8.88
C ARG A 20 -42.77 14.47 -9.37
N ASP A 21 -42.84 14.24 -10.71
CA ASP A 21 -42.33 13.01 -11.31
C ASP A 21 -40.80 13.02 -11.32
N PHE A 22 -40.17 14.18 -11.53
CA PHE A 22 -38.74 14.38 -11.42
C PHE A 22 -38.22 14.07 -10.00
N VAL A 23 -38.88 14.65 -8.95
CA VAL A 23 -38.53 14.37 -7.57
C VAL A 23 -38.71 12.90 -7.22
N ALA A 24 -39.83 12.29 -7.65
CA ALA A 24 -40.08 10.86 -7.43
C ALA A 24 -39.03 9.95 -8.07
N LEU A 25 -38.59 10.27 -9.28
CA LEU A 25 -37.54 9.51 -9.98
C LEU A 25 -36.17 9.70 -9.34
N LEU A 26 -35.84 10.91 -8.87
CA LEU A 26 -34.58 11.14 -8.12
C LEU A 26 -34.57 10.40 -6.78
N THR A 27 -35.70 10.41 -6.04
CA THR A 27 -35.79 9.66 -4.79
C THR A 27 -35.75 8.15 -5.02
N ALA A 28 -36.37 7.64 -6.07
CA ALA A 28 -36.27 6.24 -6.46
C ALA A 28 -34.84 5.84 -6.85
N LEU A 29 -34.13 6.72 -7.56
CA LEU A 29 -32.73 6.51 -7.94
C LEU A 29 -31.79 6.53 -6.72
N ALA A 30 -32.06 7.41 -5.75
CA ALA A 30 -31.31 7.48 -4.50
C ALA A 30 -31.63 6.32 -3.54
N ALA A 31 -32.87 5.81 -3.56
CA ALA A 31 -33.33 4.69 -2.76
C ALA A 31 -33.06 3.34 -3.43
N ALA A 32 -32.69 3.32 -4.72
CA ALA A 32 -32.33 2.09 -5.40
C ALA A 32 -31.18 1.41 -4.62
N PRO A 33 -31.32 0.14 -4.18
CA PRO A 33 -30.23 -0.55 -3.54
C PRO A 33 -29.05 -0.49 -4.51
N GLN A 34 -28.02 0.24 -4.12
CA GLN A 34 -26.75 0.15 -4.81
C GLN A 34 -26.35 -1.30 -4.67
N ALA A 35 -26.41 -2.05 -5.76
CA ALA A 35 -25.84 -3.39 -5.79
C ALA A 35 -24.39 -3.22 -5.34
N VAL A 36 -24.13 -3.48 -4.06
CA VAL A 36 -22.78 -3.64 -3.56
C VAL A 36 -22.22 -4.77 -4.38
N ARG A 37 -21.49 -4.45 -5.44
CA ARG A 37 -20.71 -5.46 -6.14
C ARG A 37 -19.87 -6.11 -5.06
N ALA A 38 -20.20 -7.34 -4.74
CA ALA A 38 -19.35 -8.13 -3.86
C ALA A 38 -17.93 -8.01 -4.42
N GLN A 39 -17.05 -7.36 -3.66
CA GLN A 39 -15.65 -7.32 -4.06
C GLN A 39 -15.17 -8.77 -4.15
N PRO A 40 -14.52 -9.17 -5.24
CA PRO A 40 -13.92 -10.49 -5.32
C PRO A 40 -13.02 -10.67 -4.09
N ALA A 41 -13.04 -11.85 -3.50
CA ALA A 41 -12.20 -12.16 -2.36
C ALA A 41 -10.74 -11.83 -2.73
N ALA A 42 -10.06 -11.09 -1.86
CA ALA A 42 -8.67 -10.76 -2.08
C ALA A 42 -7.84 -12.05 -2.13
N ALA A 43 -7.03 -12.23 -3.16
CA ALA A 43 -6.15 -13.39 -3.29
C ALA A 43 -5.05 -13.40 -2.21
N LEU A 44 -4.65 -12.22 -1.75
CA LEU A 44 -3.71 -12.01 -0.65
C LEU A 44 -4.38 -11.10 0.39
N LYS A 45 -4.36 -11.50 1.65
CA LYS A 45 -4.95 -10.73 2.74
C LYS A 45 -3.84 -10.07 3.55
N ALA A 46 -3.57 -8.80 3.29
CA ALA A 46 -2.68 -7.99 4.12
C ALA A 46 -3.27 -7.80 5.52
N ALA A 47 -2.45 -7.98 6.55
CA ALA A 47 -2.84 -7.80 7.95
C ALA A 47 -2.20 -6.55 8.57
N THR A 48 -1.04 -6.12 8.10
CA THR A 48 -0.30 -4.96 8.62
C THR A 48 0.26 -4.10 7.50
N LEU A 49 0.39 -2.80 7.74
CA LEU A 49 1.34 -1.96 7.04
C LEU A 49 2.69 -2.15 7.77
N ASN A 50 3.54 -3.02 7.22
CA ASN A 50 4.75 -3.46 7.89
C ASN A 50 5.82 -2.35 7.95
N HIS A 51 6.10 -1.70 6.81
CA HIS A 51 7.04 -0.59 6.75
C HIS A 51 6.87 0.27 5.49
N ALA A 52 7.50 1.44 5.52
CA ALA A 52 7.82 2.22 4.34
C ALA A 52 9.33 2.37 4.23
N SER A 53 9.86 2.39 3.00
CA SER A 53 11.29 2.63 2.75
C SER A 53 11.50 3.91 1.98
N LEU A 54 12.45 4.72 2.46
CA LEU A 54 12.84 5.99 1.88
C LEU A 54 14.25 5.88 1.30
N ILE A 55 14.45 6.48 0.15
CA ILE A 55 15.78 6.81 -0.37
C ILE A 55 16.03 8.29 -0.07
N VAL A 56 17.14 8.58 0.58
CA VAL A 56 17.50 9.94 0.99
C VAL A 56 18.86 10.36 0.46
N SER A 57 19.09 11.65 0.33
CA SER A 57 20.37 12.20 -0.14
C SER A 57 21.46 12.24 0.94
N ASP A 58 21.05 12.19 2.22
CA ASP A 58 21.93 12.22 3.38
C ASP A 58 21.26 11.43 4.51
N LEU A 59 21.83 10.27 4.80
CA LEU A 59 21.29 9.31 5.77
C LEU A 59 21.30 9.88 7.18
N ASP A 60 22.44 10.42 7.62
CA ASP A 60 22.62 10.90 9.00
C ASP A 60 21.69 12.08 9.29
N ARG A 61 21.59 13.02 8.37
CA ARG A 61 20.68 14.16 8.47
C ARG A 61 19.23 13.71 8.56
N SER A 62 18.84 12.75 7.74
CA SER A 62 17.46 12.25 7.71
C SER A 62 17.14 11.47 8.98
N VAL A 63 18.00 10.58 9.44
CA VAL A 63 17.84 9.85 10.70
C VAL A 63 17.71 10.82 11.86
N ALA A 64 18.63 11.80 11.96
CA ALA A 64 18.56 12.82 13.01
C ALA A 64 17.28 13.66 12.97
N PHE A 65 16.71 13.94 11.79
CA PHE A 65 15.44 14.64 11.66
C PHE A 65 14.29 13.81 12.27
N TYR A 66 14.15 12.54 11.87
CA TYR A 66 13.07 11.69 12.37
C TYR A 66 13.18 11.40 13.86
N GLN A 67 14.40 11.23 14.37
CA GLN A 67 14.64 11.05 15.81
C GLN A 67 14.26 12.31 16.62
N ARG A 68 14.72 13.48 16.20
CA ARG A 68 14.46 14.72 16.95
C ARG A 68 13.02 15.19 16.84
N THR A 69 12.40 15.01 15.67
CA THR A 69 11.08 15.58 15.39
C THR A 69 9.96 14.66 15.89
N PHE A 70 10.15 13.34 15.75
CA PHE A 70 9.11 12.34 16.03
C PHE A 70 9.49 11.36 17.14
N GLY A 71 10.70 11.44 17.69
CA GLY A 71 11.17 10.55 18.76
C GLY A 71 11.40 9.10 18.33
N LEU A 72 11.62 8.85 17.04
CA LEU A 72 11.76 7.48 16.54
C LEU A 72 13.11 6.87 16.96
N GLY A 73 13.06 5.75 17.68
CA GLY A 73 14.25 5.00 18.07
C GLY A 73 14.82 4.16 16.92
N VAL A 74 16.14 3.88 16.97
CA VAL A 74 16.76 2.94 16.02
C VAL A 74 16.30 1.51 16.35
N LYS A 75 15.71 0.84 15.38
CA LYS A 75 15.30 -0.57 15.47
C LYS A 75 16.40 -1.51 14.98
N SER A 76 17.02 -1.18 13.85
CA SER A 76 18.16 -1.92 13.31
C SER A 76 18.99 -1.04 12.37
N THR A 77 20.25 -1.43 12.18
CA THR A 77 21.14 -0.82 11.18
C THR A 77 21.37 -1.82 10.06
N GLN A 78 21.22 -1.36 8.84
CA GLN A 78 21.41 -2.13 7.61
C GLN A 78 22.61 -1.59 6.86
N GLN A 79 23.15 -2.37 5.91
CA GLN A 79 24.18 -1.84 5.01
C GLN A 79 23.60 -0.67 4.20
N GLY A 80 24.11 0.52 4.43
CA GLY A 80 23.68 1.76 3.77
C GLY A 80 22.32 2.28 4.23
N GLY A 81 21.81 1.83 5.39
CA GLY A 81 20.51 2.27 5.91
C GLY A 81 20.28 2.04 7.39
N VAL A 82 19.24 2.64 7.90
CA VAL A 82 18.77 2.53 9.28
C VAL A 82 17.25 2.33 9.27
N ASN A 83 16.77 1.36 10.05
CA ASN A 83 15.35 1.18 10.33
C ASN A 83 15.00 1.86 11.66
N LEU A 84 14.05 2.78 11.63
CA LEU A 84 13.52 3.47 12.80
C LEU A 84 12.19 2.86 13.22
N ALA A 85 12.00 2.63 14.51
CA ALA A 85 10.77 2.04 15.05
C ALA A 85 9.59 3.00 14.96
N VAL A 86 8.43 2.49 14.51
CA VAL A 86 7.15 3.23 14.45
C VAL A 86 6.06 2.28 14.95
N GLY A 87 5.87 2.18 16.27
CA GLY A 87 5.02 1.14 16.84
C GLY A 87 5.50 -0.26 16.44
N ASP A 88 4.61 -1.10 15.95
CA ASP A 88 4.94 -2.43 15.42
C ASP A 88 5.58 -2.39 14.02
N ALA A 89 5.44 -1.26 13.32
CA ALA A 89 6.03 -1.01 12.00
C ALA A 89 7.46 -0.42 12.10
N PHE A 90 8.06 -0.12 10.96
CA PHE A 90 9.28 0.66 10.91
C PHE A 90 9.36 1.55 9.67
N LEU A 91 10.22 2.57 9.77
CA LEU A 91 10.60 3.42 8.66
C LEU A 91 12.05 3.08 8.26
N GLY A 92 12.23 2.46 7.11
CA GLY A 92 13.55 2.21 6.55
C GLY A 92 14.07 3.44 5.83
N ILE A 93 15.25 3.90 6.20
CA ILE A 93 15.90 5.07 5.59
C ILE A 93 17.24 4.61 5.00
N TYR A 94 17.43 4.79 3.71
CA TYR A 94 18.58 4.30 2.97
C TYR A 94 19.27 5.43 2.21
N GLN A 95 20.60 5.43 2.24
CA GLN A 95 21.41 6.34 1.46
C GLN A 95 21.20 6.11 -0.03
N GLY A 96 20.78 7.12 -0.75
CA GLY A 96 20.73 7.12 -2.20
C GLY A 96 22.11 7.24 -2.84
N GLY A 97 22.25 6.79 -4.08
CA GLY A 97 23.45 7.05 -4.88
C GLY A 97 23.63 8.55 -5.15
N ALA A 98 24.80 8.93 -5.67
CA ALA A 98 25.21 10.34 -5.85
C ALA A 98 24.20 11.23 -6.60
N ASN A 99 23.40 10.64 -7.50
CA ASN A 99 22.38 11.35 -8.30
C ASN A 99 20.94 10.89 -7.99
N ALA A 100 20.73 10.13 -6.90
CA ALA A 100 19.41 9.67 -6.56
C ALA A 100 18.55 10.80 -6.00
N MET A 101 17.39 11.01 -6.60
CA MET A 101 16.39 11.92 -6.04
C MET A 101 15.77 11.28 -4.79
N PRO A 102 15.62 12.01 -3.68
CA PRO A 102 14.90 11.49 -2.51
C PRO A 102 13.46 11.13 -2.85
N HIS A 103 13.02 9.94 -2.41
CA HIS A 103 11.66 9.45 -2.69
C HIS A 103 11.27 8.34 -1.72
N ILE A 104 9.96 8.02 -1.67
CA ILE A 104 9.47 6.79 -1.06
C ILE A 104 9.72 5.66 -2.06
N ASN A 105 10.58 4.71 -1.70
CA ASN A 105 10.97 3.61 -2.58
C ASN A 105 9.87 2.56 -2.69
N HIS A 106 9.26 2.19 -1.56
CA HIS A 106 8.14 1.24 -1.50
C HIS A 106 7.43 1.32 -0.15
N ILE A 107 6.22 0.78 -0.13
CA ILE A 107 5.50 0.38 1.07
C ILE A 107 5.52 -1.14 1.17
N CYS A 108 5.44 -1.69 2.38
CA CYS A 108 5.41 -3.14 2.60
C CYS A 108 4.18 -3.55 3.40
N PHE A 109 3.48 -4.55 2.90
CA PHE A 109 2.40 -5.21 3.64
C PHE A 109 2.87 -6.53 4.24
N GLY A 110 2.48 -6.76 5.50
CA GLY A 110 2.64 -8.04 6.16
C GLY A 110 1.50 -9.00 5.84
N ILE A 111 1.85 -10.17 5.36
CA ILE A 111 0.92 -11.25 4.98
C ILE A 111 1.03 -12.36 6.02
N PRO A 112 -0.06 -12.77 6.66
CA PRO A 112 -0.06 -13.95 7.53
C PRO A 112 0.29 -15.22 6.76
N SER A 113 1.11 -16.07 7.36
CA SER A 113 1.56 -17.33 6.73
C SER A 113 2.19 -17.10 5.34
N PHE A 114 3.03 -16.07 5.25
CA PHE A 114 3.67 -15.67 3.99
C PHE A 114 4.51 -16.83 3.41
N ASP A 115 4.16 -17.20 2.20
CA ASP A 115 4.94 -18.09 1.34
C ASP A 115 5.28 -17.35 0.05
N PRO A 116 6.58 -17.11 -0.24
CA PRO A 116 6.98 -16.35 -1.42
C PRO A 116 6.48 -16.92 -2.74
N ALA A 117 6.54 -18.25 -2.92
CA ALA A 117 6.13 -18.88 -4.18
C ALA A 117 4.61 -18.81 -4.38
N ALA A 118 3.84 -19.10 -3.34
CA ALA A 118 2.38 -18.97 -3.37
C ALA A 118 1.96 -17.50 -3.57
N THR A 119 2.69 -16.54 -2.96
CA THR A 119 2.44 -15.11 -3.13
C THR A 119 2.66 -14.65 -4.57
N VAL A 120 3.77 -15.08 -5.20
CA VAL A 120 4.05 -14.80 -6.61
C VAL A 120 2.93 -15.37 -7.48
N ALA A 121 2.58 -16.64 -7.31
CA ALA A 121 1.53 -17.28 -8.09
C ALA A 121 0.17 -16.57 -7.96
N ALA A 122 -0.17 -16.09 -6.74
CA ALA A 122 -1.41 -15.37 -6.50
C ALA A 122 -1.43 -13.98 -7.18
N LEU A 123 -0.30 -13.29 -7.29
CA LEU A 123 -0.18 -12.03 -8.01
C LEU A 123 -0.29 -12.24 -9.53
N GLU A 124 0.46 -13.20 -10.06
CA GLU A 124 0.44 -13.55 -11.48
C GLU A 124 -0.95 -14.00 -11.96
N ALA A 125 -1.68 -14.74 -11.13
CA ALA A 125 -3.06 -15.15 -11.43
C ALA A 125 -4.02 -13.95 -11.56
N GLN A 126 -3.66 -12.79 -11.00
CA GLN A 126 -4.40 -11.53 -11.15
C GLN A 126 -3.88 -10.67 -12.31
N GLY A 127 -2.87 -11.13 -13.04
CA GLY A 127 -2.20 -10.37 -14.10
C GLY A 127 -1.30 -9.24 -13.57
N LEU A 128 -0.90 -9.30 -12.30
CA LEU A 128 0.00 -8.32 -11.68
C LEU A 128 1.47 -8.75 -11.88
N PRO A 129 2.39 -7.77 -11.99
CA PRO A 129 3.81 -8.09 -11.97
C PRO A 129 4.19 -8.70 -10.62
N ALA A 130 5.05 -9.72 -10.62
CA ALA A 130 5.56 -10.32 -9.40
C ALA A 130 7.07 -10.56 -9.53
N GLU A 131 7.82 -10.06 -8.55
CA GLU A 131 9.27 -10.21 -8.49
C GLU A 131 9.67 -10.82 -7.15
N SER A 132 10.34 -11.96 -7.19
CA SER A 132 10.89 -12.63 -6.01
C SER A 132 12.38 -12.28 -5.89
N ARG A 133 12.78 -11.72 -4.74
CA ARG A 133 14.15 -11.31 -4.44
C ARG A 133 14.67 -12.00 -3.17
N PRO A 134 15.48 -13.05 -3.31
CA PRO A 134 16.20 -13.61 -2.17
C PRO A 134 17.22 -12.59 -1.64
N ARG A 135 17.23 -12.39 -0.32
CA ARG A 135 18.21 -11.53 0.35
C ARG A 135 18.43 -12.04 1.78
N ASP A 136 19.67 -12.34 2.14
CA ASP A 136 20.11 -12.71 3.50
C ASP A 136 19.26 -13.82 4.15
N GLY A 137 18.87 -14.84 3.35
CA GLY A 137 18.05 -15.97 3.82
C GLY A 137 16.55 -15.68 3.87
N VAL A 138 16.13 -14.47 3.49
CA VAL A 138 14.73 -14.07 3.36
C VAL A 138 14.38 -13.80 1.90
N THR A 139 13.26 -14.30 1.44
CA THR A 139 12.75 -13.99 0.11
C THR A 139 11.70 -12.90 0.22
N GLN A 140 12.00 -11.76 -0.38
CA GLN A 140 11.09 -10.63 -0.53
C GLN A 140 10.29 -10.79 -1.82
N VAL A 141 9.00 -10.46 -1.79
CA VAL A 141 8.18 -10.43 -3.01
C VAL A 141 7.74 -8.99 -3.27
N TYR A 142 7.84 -8.57 -4.50
CA TYR A 142 7.45 -7.23 -4.94
C TYR A 142 6.40 -7.31 -6.04
N THR A 143 5.51 -6.35 -6.02
CA THR A 143 4.53 -6.05 -7.07
C THR A 143 4.45 -4.54 -7.29
N ALA A 144 3.58 -4.11 -8.18
CA ALA A 144 3.26 -2.71 -8.38
C ALA A 144 1.75 -2.50 -8.41
N ASP A 145 1.30 -1.36 -7.95
CA ASP A 145 -0.08 -0.92 -8.11
C ASP A 145 -0.35 -0.40 -9.54
N PRO A 146 -1.59 -0.03 -9.89
CA PRO A 146 -1.92 0.46 -11.23
C PRO A 146 -1.16 1.72 -11.67
N ASP A 147 -0.65 2.52 -10.73
CA ASP A 147 0.17 3.71 -11.00
C ASP A 147 1.69 3.40 -10.96
N ASN A 148 2.04 2.11 -10.94
CA ASN A 148 3.41 1.61 -10.88
C ASN A 148 4.14 1.97 -9.57
N LEU A 149 3.40 2.21 -8.48
CA LEU A 149 3.99 2.36 -7.16
C LEU A 149 4.39 0.99 -6.61
N ARG A 150 5.62 0.90 -6.15
CA ARG A 150 6.21 -0.36 -5.71
C ARG A 150 5.66 -0.80 -4.36
N VAL A 151 5.19 -2.03 -4.30
CA VAL A 151 4.67 -2.68 -3.09
C VAL A 151 5.50 -3.91 -2.79
N GLN A 152 5.99 -4.03 -1.56
CA GLN A 152 6.65 -5.22 -1.04
C GLN A 152 5.65 -6.04 -0.24
N LEU A 153 5.80 -7.36 -0.28
CA LEU A 153 5.06 -8.31 0.53
C LEU A 153 6.05 -9.14 1.34
N GLN A 154 5.75 -9.31 2.63
CA GLN A 154 6.59 -10.03 3.59
C GLN A 154 5.72 -10.70 4.65
N ASP A 155 6.30 -11.59 5.46
CA ASP A 155 5.62 -12.13 6.63
C ASP A 155 5.25 -11.04 7.62
N VAL A 156 4.14 -11.18 8.33
CA VAL A 156 3.69 -10.23 9.35
C VAL A 156 4.71 -10.00 10.46
N SER A 157 5.56 -10.99 10.74
CA SER A 157 6.60 -10.91 11.77
C SER A 157 7.88 -10.21 11.30
N PHE A 158 7.98 -9.89 9.99
CA PHE A 158 9.16 -9.19 9.46
C PHE A 158 9.29 -7.81 10.09
N CYS A 159 10.41 -7.55 10.75
CA CYS A 159 10.66 -6.28 11.43
C CYS A 159 11.88 -5.52 10.88
N GLY A 160 12.43 -5.97 9.75
CA GLY A 160 13.65 -5.40 9.19
C GLY A 160 14.91 -5.69 10.02
N GLY A 161 14.85 -6.71 10.86
CA GLY A 161 15.95 -7.16 11.72
C GLY A 161 16.84 -8.22 11.05
N VAL A 162 17.46 -9.04 11.87
CA VAL A 162 18.32 -10.16 11.47
C VAL A 162 17.56 -11.50 11.55
N GLY A 163 18.26 -12.60 11.25
CA GLY A 163 17.69 -13.94 11.22
C GLY A 163 17.08 -14.33 9.89
N PRO A 164 16.72 -15.60 9.70
CA PRO A 164 16.24 -16.15 8.42
C PRO A 164 14.98 -15.46 7.90
N LEU A 165 14.12 -14.98 8.79
CA LEU A 165 12.87 -14.29 8.44
C LEU A 165 12.97 -12.77 8.60
N GLY A 166 14.14 -12.22 8.97
CA GLY A 166 14.28 -10.79 9.25
C GLY A 166 13.41 -10.31 10.42
N ASN A 167 13.06 -11.19 11.34
CA ASN A 167 12.16 -10.95 12.46
C ASN A 167 12.87 -10.85 13.83
N GLU A 168 14.18 -10.99 13.86
CA GLU A 168 14.98 -10.79 15.05
C GLU A 168 15.38 -9.32 15.16
N CYS A 169 14.51 -8.52 15.74
CA CYS A 169 14.80 -7.13 16.04
C CYS A 169 15.28 -6.99 17.49
N ARG A 170 16.41 -6.34 17.68
CA ARG A 170 16.84 -5.93 19.02
C ARG A 170 15.82 -4.93 19.55
N ALA A 171 15.34 -5.21 20.76
CA ALA A 171 14.53 -4.28 21.53
C ALA A 171 15.37 -3.05 21.95
#